data_92d2844c9c81b0cc6a7b119976a87506
#
_entry.id   92d2844c9c81b0cc6a7b119976a87506
#
_cell.length_a   1.000
_cell.length_b   1.000
_cell.length_c   1.000
_cell.angle_alpha   90.00
_cell.angle_beta   90.00
_cell.angle_gamma   90.00
#
_symmetry.space_group_name_H-M   'P 1'
#
loop_
_entity.id
_entity.type
_entity.pdbx_description
1 polymer ?
#
loop_
_entity_poly.entity_id
_entity_poly.type
_entity_poly.pdbx_seq_one_letter_code
_entity_poly.pdbx_strand_id
1 'polypeptide(L)'
;MIDSDMKKITNLLYMLAVLLLASCSDFLDKSPKNTVDPETTVTDDVAIALTNACYRTLQSSNMYNQRIWTLDIVAGNSLVGAGGGTDGLETIQASNFITQSDNGMALYMWRSPWVGIGQCNIVLNSLLEAEAVSERIKNRCLGEAYFLRAHYYYVLVRLYGGVPLRLAPYNPGEPTDIARATVEETYAQIISDCKNAVDLLPAKSSYDDENVGRACKDAALAMLADIYLTLAPNHTEYYQEVSDLCDEITNLGYDLSSCKYEDNFDALVNNGPESLFEVQYSGNTEYDFWGNNPQSSWLSTFMGPRNSDFVAGSYGWNQPTKEFVGQYESGDKRKDLTVLYAGCPDFDGKAYKSSYSNTGYNVRKF
;
A
#
# COMPACT_ATOMS: atom_id res chain seq x y z
N MET A 1 -22.13 67.07 -29.53
CA MET A 1 -20.94 66.18 -29.45
C MET A 1 -20.94 65.27 -28.28
N ILE A 2 -21.33 65.71 -27.08
CA ILE A 2 -21.38 64.90 -25.82
C ILE A 2 -22.42 63.74 -25.87
N ASP A 3 -23.54 63.93 -26.55
CA ASP A 3 -24.66 62.94 -26.61
C ASP A 3 -24.31 61.72 -27.54
N SER A 4 -23.48 61.92 -28.56
CA SER A 4 -23.01 60.86 -29.47
C SER A 4 -22.01 59.93 -28.79
N ASP A 5 -21.17 60.46 -27.90
CA ASP A 5 -20.14 59.67 -27.23
C ASP A 5 -20.71 58.91 -26.04
N MET A 6 -21.73 59.47 -25.37
CA MET A 6 -22.49 58.73 -24.35
C MET A 6 -23.24 57.52 -24.92
N LYS A 7 -23.86 57.65 -26.09
CA LYS A 7 -24.50 56.52 -26.78
C LYS A 7 -23.51 55.40 -27.18
N LYS A 8 -22.28 55.78 -27.60
CA LYS A 8 -21.23 54.80 -27.91
C LYS A 8 -20.77 54.06 -26.68
N ILE A 9 -20.59 54.74 -25.54
CA ILE A 9 -20.19 54.13 -24.27
C ILE A 9 -21.30 53.19 -23.76
N THR A 10 -22.54 53.59 -23.85
CA THR A 10 -23.68 52.77 -23.46
C THR A 10 -23.80 51.50 -24.30
N ASN A 11 -23.62 51.60 -25.63
CA ASN A 11 -23.60 50.46 -26.54
C ASN A 11 -22.41 49.51 -26.29
N LEU A 12 -21.23 50.09 -25.97
CA LEU A 12 -20.05 49.29 -25.58
C LEU A 12 -20.25 48.54 -24.30
N LEU A 13 -20.89 49.16 -23.29
CA LEU A 13 -21.25 48.50 -22.02
C LEU A 13 -22.30 47.40 -22.21
N TYR A 14 -23.30 47.61 -23.08
CA TYR A 14 -24.25 46.54 -23.45
C TYR A 14 -23.57 45.39 -24.17
N MET A 15 -22.64 45.65 -25.09
CA MET A 15 -21.90 44.60 -25.77
C MET A 15 -20.98 43.82 -24.83
N LEU A 16 -20.36 44.49 -23.87
CA LEU A 16 -19.55 43.85 -22.82
C LEU A 16 -20.40 43.02 -21.87
N ALA A 17 -21.57 43.49 -21.50
CA ALA A 17 -22.53 42.73 -20.65
C ALA A 17 -23.04 41.46 -21.38
N VAL A 18 -23.33 41.52 -22.68
CA VAL A 18 -23.74 40.37 -23.48
C VAL A 18 -22.60 39.35 -23.63
N LEU A 19 -21.35 39.82 -23.78
CA LEU A 19 -20.17 38.95 -23.79
C LEU A 19 -19.90 38.27 -22.45
N LEU A 20 -20.21 38.92 -21.34
CA LEU A 20 -20.10 38.31 -20.00
C LEU A 20 -21.21 37.28 -19.72
N LEU A 21 -22.37 37.39 -20.38
CA LEU A 21 -23.48 36.42 -20.28
C LEU A 21 -23.28 35.22 -21.21
N ALA A 22 -22.38 35.29 -22.22
CA ALA A 22 -21.99 34.20 -23.09
C ALA A 22 -20.83 33.37 -22.50
N SER A 23 -20.53 33.50 -21.21
CA SER A 23 -19.57 32.64 -20.51
C SER A 23 -20.05 31.22 -20.57
N CYS A 24 -19.34 30.38 -21.30
CA CYS A 24 -19.68 28.95 -21.49
C CYS A 24 -19.88 28.26 -20.14
N SER A 25 -21.08 27.73 -19.89
CA SER A 25 -21.39 26.87 -18.76
C SER A 25 -20.41 25.69 -18.68
N ASP A 26 -19.96 25.18 -19.80
CA ASP A 26 -19.05 24.02 -19.92
C ASP A 26 -17.63 24.28 -19.33
N PHE A 27 -17.24 25.55 -19.10
CA PHE A 27 -15.95 25.82 -18.45
C PHE A 27 -15.97 25.55 -16.94
N LEU A 28 -17.14 25.59 -16.32
CA LEU A 28 -17.33 25.32 -14.89
C LEU A 28 -17.76 23.88 -14.60
N ASP A 29 -18.33 23.18 -15.59
CA ASP A 29 -18.66 21.76 -15.52
C ASP A 29 -17.41 20.90 -15.78
N LYS A 30 -16.47 20.93 -14.87
CA LYS A 30 -15.39 19.95 -14.85
C LYS A 30 -15.82 18.76 -14.03
N SER A 31 -16.08 17.65 -14.69
CA SER A 31 -16.17 16.34 -14.01
C SER A 31 -14.96 16.16 -13.11
N PRO A 32 -15.12 15.75 -11.84
CA PRO A 32 -14.00 15.47 -10.96
C PRO A 32 -13.05 14.48 -11.65
N LYS A 33 -11.76 14.79 -11.74
CA LYS A 33 -10.76 13.96 -12.44
C LYS A 33 -10.62 12.53 -11.90
N ASN A 34 -11.29 12.21 -10.79
CA ASN A 34 -11.23 10.92 -10.09
C ASN A 34 -12.58 10.18 -10.09
N THR A 35 -13.55 10.60 -10.88
CA THR A 35 -14.81 9.88 -11.10
C THR A 35 -14.90 9.43 -12.55
N VAL A 36 -15.31 8.19 -12.76
CA VAL A 36 -15.72 7.75 -14.09
C VAL A 36 -16.97 8.54 -14.45
N ASP A 37 -16.96 9.19 -15.60
CA ASP A 37 -18.18 9.82 -16.12
C ASP A 37 -19.26 8.73 -16.20
N PRO A 38 -20.44 8.93 -15.60
CA PRO A 38 -21.54 7.95 -15.65
C PRO A 38 -21.94 7.54 -17.09
N GLU A 39 -21.61 8.38 -18.08
CA GLU A 39 -21.84 8.07 -19.50
C GLU A 39 -20.71 7.26 -20.14
N THR A 40 -19.58 7.04 -19.45
CA THR A 40 -18.46 6.27 -20.00
C THR A 40 -18.79 4.79 -19.99
N THR A 41 -18.85 4.17 -21.18
CA THR A 41 -18.94 2.72 -21.30
C THR A 41 -17.67 2.08 -20.71
N VAL A 42 -17.82 1.24 -19.69
CA VAL A 42 -16.71 0.50 -19.09
C VAL A 42 -16.33 -0.66 -20.01
N THR A 43 -15.20 -0.53 -20.67
CA THR A 43 -14.56 -1.58 -21.51
C THR A 43 -13.47 -2.31 -20.72
N ASP A 44 -12.86 -3.36 -21.30
CA ASP A 44 -11.74 -4.09 -20.70
C ASP A 44 -10.59 -3.14 -20.28
N ASP A 45 -10.19 -2.20 -21.15
CA ASP A 45 -9.11 -1.24 -20.87
C ASP A 45 -9.48 -0.29 -19.73
N VAL A 46 -10.71 0.19 -19.70
CA VAL A 46 -11.20 1.05 -18.61
C VAL A 46 -11.22 0.29 -17.28
N ALA A 47 -11.71 -0.96 -17.30
CA ALA A 47 -11.73 -1.83 -16.12
C ALA A 47 -10.32 -2.05 -15.56
N ILE A 48 -9.35 -2.35 -16.42
CA ILE A 48 -7.94 -2.52 -16.04
C ILE A 48 -7.35 -1.21 -15.47
N ALA A 49 -7.62 -0.06 -16.11
CA ALA A 49 -7.12 1.23 -15.67
C ALA A 49 -7.67 1.62 -14.28
N LEU A 50 -8.97 1.41 -14.03
CA LEU A 50 -9.62 1.62 -12.74
C LEU A 50 -9.00 0.72 -11.66
N THR A 51 -8.79 -0.56 -11.99
CA THR A 51 -8.20 -1.52 -11.06
C THR A 51 -6.75 -1.18 -10.73
N ASN A 52 -5.95 -0.68 -11.69
CA ASN A 52 -4.59 -0.22 -11.43
C ASN A 52 -4.54 0.91 -10.41
N ALA A 53 -5.56 1.78 -10.36
CA ALA A 53 -5.65 2.84 -9.37
C ALA A 53 -5.78 2.30 -7.92
N CYS A 54 -6.33 1.09 -7.73
CA CYS A 54 -6.42 0.45 -6.41
C CYS A 54 -5.05 0.11 -5.82
N TYR A 55 -4.06 -0.23 -6.64
CA TYR A 55 -2.70 -0.58 -6.19
C TYR A 55 -1.87 0.63 -5.79
N ARG A 56 -2.15 1.80 -6.38
CA ARG A 56 -1.33 3.01 -6.20
C ARG A 56 -1.13 3.39 -4.74
N THR A 57 -2.13 3.19 -3.90
CA THR A 57 -2.06 3.50 -2.48
C THR A 57 -0.98 2.69 -1.76
N LEU A 58 -0.73 1.44 -2.17
CA LEU A 58 0.31 0.60 -1.58
C LEU A 58 1.71 1.20 -1.72
N GLN A 59 1.99 1.85 -2.86
CA GLN A 59 3.29 2.46 -3.17
C GLN A 59 3.53 3.78 -2.41
N SER A 60 2.51 4.33 -1.76
CA SER A 60 2.60 5.61 -1.04
C SER A 60 3.61 5.55 0.10
N SER A 61 4.30 6.69 0.36
CA SER A 61 5.10 6.89 1.56
C SER A 61 4.29 6.72 2.86
N ASN A 62 3.00 6.95 2.81
CA ASN A 62 2.09 6.73 3.94
C ASN A 62 1.67 5.27 4.13
N MET A 63 2.10 4.37 3.25
CA MET A 63 1.90 2.92 3.30
C MET A 63 3.26 2.20 3.25
N TYR A 64 3.51 1.37 2.24
CA TYR A 64 4.67 0.48 2.21
C TYR A 64 6.00 1.17 1.88
N ASN A 65 6.00 2.34 1.26
CA ASN A 65 7.24 3.04 0.95
C ASN A 65 7.90 3.72 2.17
N GLN A 66 7.16 3.89 3.30
CA GLN A 66 7.73 4.34 4.57
C GLN A 66 6.95 3.85 5.80
N ARG A 67 5.68 4.25 5.99
CA ARG A 67 5.01 4.18 7.30
C ARG A 67 4.81 2.74 7.81
N ILE A 68 4.45 1.79 6.97
CA ILE A 68 4.13 0.42 7.41
C ILE A 68 5.36 -0.28 7.99
N TRP A 69 6.54 -0.17 7.36
CA TRP A 69 7.72 -0.84 7.90
C TRP A 69 8.24 -0.20 9.19
N THR A 70 7.87 1.05 9.51
CA THR A 70 8.21 1.65 10.81
C THR A 70 7.52 0.95 11.99
N LEU A 71 6.55 0.07 11.75
CA LEU A 71 5.95 -0.79 12.76
C LEU A 71 6.97 -1.79 13.35
N ASP A 72 8.04 -2.16 12.63
CA ASP A 72 9.16 -2.95 13.18
C ASP A 72 9.80 -2.23 14.38
N ILE A 73 9.92 -0.90 14.28
CA ILE A 73 10.45 -0.05 15.35
C ILE A 73 9.48 -0.01 16.53
N VAL A 74 8.18 0.12 16.26
CA VAL A 74 7.13 0.10 17.30
C VAL A 74 7.08 -1.26 18.01
N ALA A 75 7.36 -2.36 17.28
CA ALA A 75 7.44 -3.71 17.85
C ALA A 75 8.68 -3.94 18.74
N GLY A 76 9.63 -2.98 18.79
CA GLY A 76 10.81 -3.07 19.64
C GLY A 76 12.00 -3.83 19.05
N ASN A 77 11.90 -4.31 17.81
CA ASN A 77 12.99 -5.04 17.15
C ASN A 77 14.13 -4.12 16.69
N SER A 78 13.83 -2.84 16.51
CA SER A 78 14.76 -1.82 16.01
C SER A 78 14.49 -0.46 16.63
N LEU A 79 15.40 0.47 16.40
CA LEU A 79 15.27 1.88 16.74
C LEU A 79 15.16 2.71 15.46
N VAL A 80 14.63 3.93 15.58
CA VAL A 80 14.62 4.88 14.45
C VAL A 80 16.05 5.06 13.94
N GLY A 81 17.00 5.35 14.82
CA GLY A 81 18.39 5.59 14.45
C GLY A 81 18.54 6.95 13.77
N ALA A 82 18.62 6.96 12.46
CA ALA A 82 18.68 8.16 11.63
C ALA A 82 19.74 9.18 12.10
N GLY A 83 19.41 10.48 12.11
CA GLY A 83 20.26 11.55 12.62
C GLY A 83 20.27 11.71 14.14
N GLY A 84 19.42 10.98 14.86
CA GLY A 84 19.18 11.17 16.29
C GLY A 84 18.29 12.40 16.60
N GLY A 85 18.14 12.70 17.89
CA GLY A 85 17.33 13.84 18.35
C GLY A 85 15.84 13.69 18.00
N THR A 86 15.29 14.60 17.21
CA THR A 86 13.90 14.60 16.80
C THR A 86 13.66 14.00 15.39
N ASP A 87 14.70 13.45 14.76
CA ASP A 87 14.55 12.78 13.47
C ASP A 87 13.69 11.53 13.66
N GLY A 88 12.55 11.48 12.97
CA GLY A 88 11.53 10.45 13.14
C GLY A 88 10.72 10.53 14.45
N LEU A 89 10.51 11.74 15.01
CA LEU A 89 9.82 11.96 16.27
C LEU A 89 8.45 11.23 16.35
N GLU A 90 7.69 11.20 15.28
CA GLU A 90 6.38 10.52 15.22
C GLU A 90 6.50 9.02 15.50
N THR A 91 7.52 8.37 14.91
CA THR A 91 7.80 6.95 15.12
C THR A 91 8.39 6.70 16.52
N ILE A 92 9.24 7.62 17.02
CA ILE A 92 9.79 7.56 18.39
C ILE A 92 8.67 7.65 19.42
N GLN A 93 7.69 8.53 19.22
CA GLN A 93 6.51 8.63 20.08
C GLN A 93 5.70 7.33 20.08
N ALA A 94 5.48 6.74 18.89
CA ALA A 94 4.74 5.49 18.76
C ALA A 94 5.48 4.33 19.42
N SER A 95 6.79 4.18 19.23
CA SER A 95 7.59 3.10 19.82
C SER A 95 7.71 3.20 21.34
N ASN A 96 7.63 4.41 21.89
CA ASN A 96 7.63 4.65 23.33
C ASN A 96 6.22 4.64 23.97
N PHE A 97 5.17 4.37 23.18
CA PHE A 97 3.77 4.39 23.62
C PHE A 97 3.31 5.74 24.22
N ILE A 98 3.86 6.85 23.71
CA ILE A 98 3.51 8.24 24.10
C ILE A 98 2.95 9.02 22.90
N THR A 99 2.27 8.33 22.01
CA THR A 99 1.65 8.92 20.81
C THR A 99 0.70 10.05 21.19
N GLN A 100 0.90 11.22 20.59
CA GLN A 100 0.04 12.38 20.77
C GLN A 100 -1.09 12.39 19.73
N SER A 101 -2.15 13.16 20.00
CA SER A 101 -3.31 13.26 19.11
C SER A 101 -3.01 13.89 17.74
N ASP A 102 -1.90 14.61 17.63
CA ASP A 102 -1.39 15.24 16.40
C ASP A 102 -0.28 14.43 15.70
N ASN A 103 -0.04 13.18 16.15
CA ASN A 103 0.99 12.33 15.57
C ASN A 103 0.70 12.01 14.11
N GLY A 104 1.58 12.47 13.20
CA GLY A 104 1.41 12.31 11.76
C GLY A 104 1.49 10.86 11.31
N MET A 105 2.27 10.00 11.96
CA MET A 105 2.31 8.56 11.64
C MET A 105 0.91 7.94 11.80
N ALA A 106 0.29 8.12 12.96
CA ALA A 106 -1.06 7.61 13.22
C ALA A 106 -2.09 8.23 12.26
N LEU A 107 -2.01 9.55 11.98
CA LEU A 107 -2.92 10.23 11.08
C LEU A 107 -2.84 9.70 9.64
N TYR A 108 -1.64 9.53 9.09
CA TYR A 108 -1.45 9.15 7.70
C TYR A 108 -1.71 7.66 7.47
N MET A 109 -1.36 6.80 8.43
CA MET A 109 -1.72 5.37 8.38
C MET A 109 -3.23 5.15 8.51
N TRP A 110 -3.96 6.07 9.13
CA TRP A 110 -5.42 6.11 9.09
C TRP A 110 -5.94 6.55 7.72
N ARG A 111 -5.45 7.66 7.17
CA ARG A 111 -6.00 8.29 5.96
C ARG A 111 -5.74 7.50 4.68
N SER A 112 -4.54 6.94 4.53
CA SER A 112 -4.13 6.35 3.25
C SER A 112 -4.95 5.13 2.84
N PRO A 113 -5.25 4.16 3.73
CA PRO A 113 -6.10 3.02 3.34
C PRO A 113 -7.47 3.42 2.81
N TRP A 114 -8.06 4.53 3.32
CA TRP A 114 -9.36 5.00 2.83
C TRP A 114 -9.34 5.46 1.38
N VAL A 115 -8.20 5.97 0.90
CA VAL A 115 -8.02 6.29 -0.52
C VAL A 115 -8.09 5.01 -1.35
N GLY A 116 -7.38 3.95 -0.92
CA GLY A 116 -7.43 2.65 -1.59
C GLY A 116 -8.81 2.01 -1.56
N ILE A 117 -9.49 2.03 -0.41
CA ILE A 117 -10.87 1.54 -0.26
C ILE A 117 -11.81 2.27 -1.23
N GLY A 118 -11.67 3.61 -1.34
CA GLY A 118 -12.47 4.39 -2.28
C GLY A 118 -12.29 3.96 -3.74
N GLN A 119 -11.04 3.70 -4.17
CA GLN A 119 -10.76 3.19 -5.52
C GLN A 119 -11.33 1.78 -5.72
N CYS A 120 -11.17 0.88 -4.75
CA CYS A 120 -11.77 -0.45 -4.82
C CYS A 120 -13.30 -0.41 -4.93
N ASN A 121 -13.95 0.48 -4.16
CA ASN A 121 -15.40 0.64 -4.25
C ASN A 121 -15.86 1.14 -5.61
N ILE A 122 -15.09 2.03 -6.26
CA ILE A 122 -15.39 2.46 -7.64
C ILE A 122 -15.33 1.26 -8.60
N VAL A 123 -14.27 0.44 -8.53
CA VAL A 123 -14.15 -0.77 -9.36
C VAL A 123 -15.33 -1.71 -9.13
N LEU A 124 -15.59 -2.06 -7.88
CA LEU A 124 -16.67 -2.98 -7.52
C LEU A 124 -18.05 -2.49 -8.01
N ASN A 125 -18.34 -1.20 -7.82
CA ASN A 125 -19.60 -0.62 -8.28
C ASN A 125 -19.70 -0.55 -9.81
N SER A 126 -18.61 -0.16 -10.48
CA SER A 126 -18.63 0.06 -11.94
C SER A 126 -18.64 -1.25 -12.74
N LEU A 127 -18.08 -2.35 -12.20
CA LEU A 127 -17.93 -3.60 -12.94
C LEU A 127 -19.06 -4.59 -12.71
N LEU A 128 -19.80 -4.51 -11.61
CA LEU A 128 -20.87 -5.48 -11.33
C LEU A 128 -21.88 -5.57 -12.47
N GLU A 129 -22.27 -4.43 -13.04
CA GLU A 129 -23.27 -4.34 -14.12
C GLU A 129 -22.67 -4.04 -15.50
N ALA A 130 -21.31 -4.04 -15.64
CA ALA A 130 -20.65 -3.71 -16.90
C ALA A 130 -20.83 -4.85 -17.92
N GLU A 131 -21.59 -4.60 -18.98
CA GLU A 131 -21.87 -5.59 -20.05
C GLU A 131 -20.77 -5.64 -21.12
N ALA A 132 -20.02 -4.54 -21.32
CA ALA A 132 -18.99 -4.44 -22.34
C ALA A 132 -17.60 -4.93 -21.88
N VAL A 133 -17.49 -5.45 -20.65
CA VAL A 133 -16.25 -6.03 -20.10
C VAL A 133 -16.30 -7.54 -20.27
N SER A 134 -15.23 -8.11 -20.84
CA SER A 134 -15.12 -9.56 -20.97
C SER A 134 -15.11 -10.24 -19.59
N GLU A 135 -15.77 -11.40 -19.47
CA GLU A 135 -15.93 -12.09 -18.19
C GLU A 135 -14.59 -12.35 -17.49
N ARG A 136 -13.57 -12.76 -18.23
CA ARG A 136 -12.23 -13.00 -17.72
C ARG A 136 -11.62 -11.74 -17.09
N ILE A 137 -11.73 -10.59 -17.75
CA ILE A 137 -11.20 -9.30 -17.21
C ILE A 137 -12.06 -8.83 -16.05
N LYS A 138 -13.38 -8.94 -16.16
CA LYS A 138 -14.33 -8.58 -15.11
C LYS A 138 -14.05 -9.34 -13.82
N ASN A 139 -13.95 -10.66 -13.88
CA ASN A 139 -13.67 -11.49 -12.70
C ASN A 139 -12.31 -11.16 -12.07
N ARG A 140 -11.26 -11.01 -12.89
CA ARG A 140 -9.95 -10.62 -12.40
C ARG A 140 -10.00 -9.25 -11.70
N CYS A 141 -10.53 -8.22 -12.34
CA CYS A 141 -10.59 -6.87 -11.78
C CYS A 141 -11.44 -6.78 -10.51
N LEU A 142 -12.57 -7.48 -10.46
CA LEU A 142 -13.38 -7.59 -9.24
C LEU A 142 -12.59 -8.29 -8.12
N GLY A 143 -11.95 -9.42 -8.43
CA GLY A 143 -11.12 -10.17 -7.47
C GLY A 143 -9.96 -9.33 -6.92
N GLU A 144 -9.25 -8.58 -7.79
CA GLU A 144 -8.18 -7.66 -7.39
C GLU A 144 -8.74 -6.55 -6.45
N ALA A 145 -9.89 -5.98 -6.77
CA ALA A 145 -10.52 -4.94 -5.96
C ALA A 145 -10.98 -5.48 -4.59
N TYR A 146 -11.53 -6.68 -4.52
CA TYR A 146 -11.88 -7.33 -3.26
C TYR A 146 -10.65 -7.62 -2.41
N PHE A 147 -9.59 -8.21 -2.98
CA PHE A 147 -8.33 -8.46 -2.30
C PHE A 147 -7.74 -7.19 -1.68
N LEU A 148 -7.64 -6.12 -2.48
CA LEU A 148 -7.05 -4.87 -2.04
C LEU A 148 -7.92 -4.16 -0.99
N ARG A 149 -9.26 -4.20 -1.13
CA ARG A 149 -10.16 -3.63 -0.11
C ARG A 149 -10.05 -4.37 1.22
N ALA A 150 -10.02 -5.71 1.18
CA ALA A 150 -9.75 -6.53 2.35
C ALA A 150 -8.42 -6.16 3.00
N HIS A 151 -7.35 -6.02 2.21
CA HIS A 151 -6.03 -5.63 2.68
C HIS A 151 -6.04 -4.27 3.39
N TYR A 152 -6.67 -3.25 2.80
CA TYR A 152 -6.77 -1.92 3.41
C TYR A 152 -7.56 -1.93 4.72
N TYR A 153 -8.68 -2.65 4.77
CA TYR A 153 -9.43 -2.81 6.02
C TYR A 153 -8.65 -3.62 7.06
N TYR A 154 -7.85 -4.61 6.63
CA TYR A 154 -7.01 -5.40 7.52
C TYR A 154 -5.90 -4.54 8.18
N VAL A 155 -5.28 -3.64 7.43
CA VAL A 155 -4.36 -2.65 8.01
C VAL A 155 -5.08 -1.76 9.02
N LEU A 156 -6.27 -1.26 8.68
CA LEU A 156 -7.03 -0.38 9.57
C LEU A 156 -7.46 -1.08 10.87
N VAL A 157 -8.03 -2.29 10.79
CA VAL A 157 -8.54 -2.99 11.98
C VAL A 157 -7.42 -3.39 12.93
N ARG A 158 -6.25 -3.79 12.41
CA ARG A 158 -5.08 -4.13 13.24
C ARG A 158 -4.50 -2.94 13.99
N LEU A 159 -4.58 -1.73 13.43
CA LEU A 159 -4.03 -0.53 14.03
C LEU A 159 -5.02 0.25 14.88
N TYR A 160 -6.31 0.22 14.52
CA TYR A 160 -7.32 1.12 15.12
C TYR A 160 -8.53 0.40 15.71
N GLY A 161 -8.58 -0.94 15.64
CA GLY A 161 -9.76 -1.70 16.02
C GLY A 161 -10.89 -1.58 14.99
N GLY A 162 -12.14 -1.70 15.40
CA GLY A 162 -13.28 -1.53 14.50
C GLY A 162 -13.28 -0.17 13.83
N VAL A 163 -13.72 -0.09 12.57
CA VAL A 163 -13.70 1.12 11.75
C VAL A 163 -15.01 1.29 10.99
N PRO A 164 -15.37 2.49 10.49
CA PRO A 164 -16.53 2.65 9.62
C PRO A 164 -16.44 1.75 8.40
N LEU A 165 -17.50 1.01 8.05
CA LEU A 165 -17.55 0.19 6.84
C LEU A 165 -18.18 1.00 5.70
N ARG A 166 -17.35 1.48 4.79
CA ARG A 166 -17.77 2.12 3.55
C ARG A 166 -17.55 1.15 2.40
N LEU A 167 -18.64 0.59 1.88
CA LEU A 167 -18.62 -0.48 0.88
C LEU A 167 -19.10 -0.04 -0.50
N ALA A 168 -19.45 1.22 -0.64
CA ALA A 168 -19.85 1.87 -1.89
C ALA A 168 -19.03 3.14 -2.15
N PRO A 169 -18.96 3.62 -3.40
CA PRO A 169 -18.37 4.92 -3.72
C PRO A 169 -19.06 6.04 -2.92
N TYR A 170 -18.31 7.08 -2.62
CA TYR A 170 -18.88 8.29 -2.01
C TYR A 170 -19.61 9.10 -3.07
N ASN A 171 -20.87 9.42 -2.80
CA ASN A 171 -21.64 10.34 -3.62
C ASN A 171 -21.75 11.71 -2.93
N PRO A 172 -21.55 12.82 -3.69
CA PRO A 172 -21.72 14.17 -3.12
C PRO A 172 -23.08 14.34 -2.43
N GLY A 173 -23.05 14.78 -1.18
CA GLY A 173 -24.25 14.98 -0.37
C GLY A 173 -24.62 13.82 0.56
N GLU A 174 -23.94 12.68 0.48
CA GLU A 174 -24.07 11.62 1.47
C GLU A 174 -23.42 12.01 2.80
N PRO A 175 -23.93 11.50 3.94
CA PRO A 175 -23.29 11.70 5.23
C PRO A 175 -21.86 11.16 5.23
N THR A 176 -20.93 11.94 5.77
CA THR A 176 -19.53 11.53 5.95
C THR A 176 -19.28 10.92 7.33
N ASP A 177 -20.17 11.12 8.27
CA ASP A 177 -20.13 10.66 9.66
C ASP A 177 -20.74 9.25 9.79
N ILE A 178 -20.07 8.27 9.24
CA ILE A 178 -20.45 6.85 9.38
C ILE A 178 -19.98 6.36 10.75
N ALA A 179 -20.88 5.73 11.50
CA ALA A 179 -20.55 5.11 12.78
C ALA A 179 -19.45 4.03 12.60
N ARG A 180 -18.60 3.90 13.61
CA ARG A 180 -17.61 2.84 13.68
C ARG A 180 -18.31 1.49 13.82
N ALA A 181 -17.97 0.53 12.96
CA ALA A 181 -18.34 -0.87 13.14
C ALA A 181 -17.50 -1.51 14.26
N THR A 182 -17.96 -2.62 14.80
CA THR A 182 -17.18 -3.40 15.75
C THR A 182 -15.96 -4.05 15.08
N VAL A 183 -15.04 -4.59 15.87
CA VAL A 183 -13.90 -5.37 15.39
C VAL A 183 -14.39 -6.60 14.64
N GLU A 184 -15.37 -7.30 15.18
CA GLU A 184 -15.98 -8.50 14.62
C GLU A 184 -16.66 -8.23 13.27
N GLU A 185 -17.45 -7.15 13.17
CA GLU A 185 -18.09 -6.74 11.92
C GLU A 185 -17.05 -6.36 10.87
N THR A 186 -15.95 -5.70 11.29
CA THR A 186 -14.87 -5.33 10.38
C THR A 186 -14.16 -6.58 9.84
N TYR A 187 -13.82 -7.53 10.70
CA TYR A 187 -13.22 -8.81 10.26
C TYR A 187 -14.18 -9.64 9.40
N ALA A 188 -15.47 -9.66 9.72
CA ALA A 188 -16.45 -10.34 8.88
C ALA A 188 -16.47 -9.80 7.44
N GLN A 189 -16.39 -8.47 7.29
CA GLN A 189 -16.29 -7.85 5.96
C GLN A 189 -14.97 -8.20 5.26
N ILE A 190 -13.84 -8.17 5.97
CA ILE A 190 -12.53 -8.54 5.43
C ILE A 190 -12.54 -9.98 4.92
N ILE A 191 -13.05 -10.92 5.72
CA ILE A 191 -13.18 -12.34 5.35
C ILE A 191 -14.09 -12.50 4.12
N SER A 192 -15.19 -11.78 4.06
CA SER A 192 -16.10 -11.81 2.91
C SER A 192 -15.39 -11.35 1.63
N ASP A 193 -14.65 -10.24 1.70
CA ASP A 193 -13.89 -9.74 0.56
C ASP A 193 -12.77 -10.71 0.14
N CYS A 194 -12.04 -11.32 1.09
CA CYS A 194 -11.03 -12.33 0.78
C CYS A 194 -11.63 -13.55 0.09
N LYS A 195 -12.78 -14.05 0.53
CA LYS A 195 -13.46 -15.18 -0.10
C LYS A 195 -13.88 -14.86 -1.53
N ASN A 196 -14.46 -13.67 -1.76
CA ASN A 196 -14.77 -13.21 -3.10
C ASN A 196 -13.52 -13.11 -3.98
N ALA A 197 -12.38 -12.67 -3.42
CA ALA A 197 -11.12 -12.63 -4.14
C ALA A 197 -10.61 -14.03 -4.51
N VAL A 198 -10.68 -15.01 -3.59
CA VAL A 198 -10.33 -16.42 -3.85
C VAL A 198 -11.14 -17.01 -4.98
N ASP A 199 -12.45 -16.72 -5.02
CA ASP A 199 -13.38 -17.26 -6.03
C ASP A 199 -13.15 -16.64 -7.42
N LEU A 200 -12.74 -15.37 -7.50
CA LEU A 200 -12.68 -14.61 -8.74
C LEU A 200 -11.28 -14.53 -9.36
N LEU A 201 -10.23 -14.57 -8.52
CA LEU A 201 -8.85 -14.41 -8.98
C LEU A 201 -8.31 -15.68 -9.62
N PRO A 202 -7.54 -15.55 -10.74
CA PRO A 202 -6.75 -16.65 -11.26
C PRO A 202 -5.58 -16.99 -10.34
N ALA A 203 -5.07 -18.21 -10.42
CA ALA A 203 -3.83 -18.61 -9.77
C ALA A 203 -2.63 -17.81 -10.31
N LYS A 204 -1.58 -17.58 -9.51
CA LYS A 204 -0.36 -16.88 -9.92
C LYS A 204 0.23 -17.46 -11.21
N SER A 205 0.28 -18.79 -11.30
CA SER A 205 0.82 -19.52 -12.45
C SER A 205 0.06 -19.29 -13.77
N SER A 206 -1.13 -18.70 -13.72
CA SER A 206 -1.96 -18.38 -14.89
C SER A 206 -1.70 -16.99 -15.46
N TYR A 207 -0.91 -16.16 -14.78
CA TYR A 207 -0.57 -14.82 -15.26
C TYR A 207 0.56 -14.88 -16.30
N ASP A 208 0.42 -14.06 -17.34
CA ASP A 208 1.46 -13.73 -18.29
C ASP A 208 2.41 -12.65 -17.74
N ASP A 209 3.50 -12.39 -18.45
CA ASP A 209 4.55 -11.44 -18.03
C ASP A 209 4.00 -10.01 -17.78
N GLU A 210 2.92 -9.61 -18.46
CA GLU A 210 2.30 -8.28 -18.29
C GLU A 210 1.48 -8.18 -17.00
N ASN A 211 1.06 -9.30 -16.44
CA ASN A 211 0.18 -9.40 -15.28
C ASN A 211 0.87 -9.96 -14.03
N VAL A 212 2.14 -10.34 -14.11
CA VAL A 212 2.95 -10.74 -12.95
C VAL A 212 2.98 -9.61 -11.92
N GLY A 213 2.84 -9.95 -10.64
CA GLY A 213 2.82 -8.99 -9.53
C GLY A 213 1.42 -8.48 -9.17
N ARG A 214 0.37 -8.80 -9.95
CA ARG A 214 -1.01 -8.54 -9.55
C ARG A 214 -1.47 -9.48 -8.43
N ALA A 215 -2.50 -9.06 -7.70
CA ALA A 215 -3.16 -9.96 -6.76
C ALA A 215 -3.66 -11.23 -7.48
N CYS A 216 -3.42 -12.38 -6.87
CA CYS A 216 -3.78 -13.68 -7.38
C CYS A 216 -4.53 -14.51 -6.33
N LYS A 217 -5.14 -15.61 -6.73
CA LYS A 217 -5.83 -16.52 -5.83
C LYS A 217 -4.94 -16.96 -4.67
N ASP A 218 -3.70 -17.29 -4.96
CA ASP A 218 -2.71 -17.78 -4.01
C ASP A 218 -2.44 -16.76 -2.89
N ALA A 219 -2.34 -15.47 -3.26
CA ALA A 219 -2.20 -14.37 -2.32
C ALA A 219 -3.47 -14.16 -1.46
N ALA A 220 -4.65 -14.33 -2.06
CA ALA A 220 -5.92 -14.20 -1.34
C ALA A 220 -6.10 -15.34 -0.31
N LEU A 221 -5.71 -16.58 -0.66
CA LEU A 221 -5.69 -17.72 0.28
C LEU A 221 -4.73 -17.45 1.45
N ALA A 222 -3.53 -16.96 1.17
CA ALA A 222 -2.54 -16.65 2.22
C ALA A 222 -3.02 -15.53 3.14
N MET A 223 -3.62 -14.47 2.60
CA MET A 223 -4.18 -13.40 3.42
C MET A 223 -5.35 -13.90 4.27
N LEU A 224 -6.20 -14.76 3.75
CA LEU A 224 -7.29 -15.36 4.50
C LEU A 224 -6.77 -16.25 5.65
N ALA A 225 -5.70 -17.03 5.40
CA ALA A 225 -5.04 -17.82 6.42
C ALA A 225 -4.44 -16.94 7.55
N ASP A 226 -3.78 -15.83 7.22
CA ASP A 226 -3.23 -14.87 8.19
C ASP A 226 -4.34 -14.20 9.03
N ILE A 227 -5.46 -13.86 8.41
CA ILE A 227 -6.64 -13.32 9.11
C ILE A 227 -7.21 -14.32 10.10
N TYR A 228 -7.44 -15.57 9.68
CA TYR A 228 -7.94 -16.60 10.57
C TYR A 228 -6.95 -16.92 11.70
N LEU A 229 -5.64 -16.95 11.40
CA LEU A 229 -4.62 -17.14 12.42
C LEU A 229 -4.63 -16.01 13.46
N THR A 230 -4.83 -14.77 13.02
CA THR A 230 -4.96 -13.60 13.90
C THR A 230 -6.18 -13.72 14.83
N LEU A 231 -7.27 -14.30 14.36
CA LEU A 231 -8.52 -14.48 15.11
C LEU A 231 -8.54 -15.77 15.97
N ALA A 232 -7.75 -16.78 15.60
CA ALA A 232 -7.76 -18.11 16.22
C ALA A 232 -7.55 -18.15 17.75
N PRO A 233 -6.78 -17.23 18.39
CA PRO A 233 -6.69 -17.23 19.87
C PRO A 233 -8.03 -17.04 20.58
N ASN A 234 -9.00 -16.35 19.94
CA ASN A 234 -10.34 -16.13 20.46
C ASN A 234 -11.40 -17.02 19.79
N HIS A 235 -11.06 -17.71 18.69
CA HIS A 235 -11.91 -18.51 17.83
C HIS A 235 -11.15 -19.78 17.43
N THR A 236 -11.01 -20.72 18.35
CA THR A 236 -10.14 -21.90 18.20
C THR A 236 -10.50 -22.80 17.01
N GLU A 237 -11.73 -22.72 16.51
CA GLU A 237 -12.18 -23.38 15.28
C GLU A 237 -11.39 -22.91 14.04
N TYR A 238 -10.86 -21.70 14.05
CA TYR A 238 -10.08 -21.17 12.93
C TYR A 238 -8.70 -21.80 12.76
N TYR A 239 -8.15 -22.51 13.76
CA TYR A 239 -6.90 -23.24 13.56
C TYR A 239 -7.02 -24.33 12.49
N GLN A 240 -8.20 -24.96 12.37
CA GLN A 240 -8.42 -25.96 11.30
C GLN A 240 -8.51 -25.26 9.94
N GLU A 241 -9.23 -24.15 9.84
CA GLU A 241 -9.32 -23.35 8.61
C GLU A 241 -7.93 -22.88 8.13
N VAL A 242 -7.06 -22.46 9.05
CA VAL A 242 -5.66 -22.08 8.73
C VAL A 242 -4.90 -23.27 8.15
N SER A 243 -5.02 -24.46 8.79
CA SER A 243 -4.37 -25.68 8.31
C SER A 243 -4.82 -26.04 6.89
N ASP A 244 -6.12 -26.02 6.65
CA ASP A 244 -6.71 -26.38 5.34
C ASP A 244 -6.27 -25.39 4.24
N LEU A 245 -6.23 -24.10 4.54
CA LEU A 245 -5.74 -23.07 3.61
C LEU A 245 -4.24 -23.21 3.32
N CYS A 246 -3.43 -23.51 4.34
CA CYS A 246 -2.00 -23.77 4.15
C CYS A 246 -1.75 -25.00 3.29
N ASP A 247 -2.55 -26.05 3.47
CA ASP A 247 -2.49 -27.26 2.64
C ASP A 247 -2.89 -26.94 1.17
N GLU A 248 -3.94 -26.12 0.97
CA GLU A 248 -4.32 -25.66 -0.38
C GLU A 248 -3.18 -24.91 -1.04
N ILE A 249 -2.54 -23.94 -0.34
CA ILE A 249 -1.40 -23.17 -0.86
C ILE A 249 -0.23 -24.09 -1.19
N THR A 250 0.11 -25.03 -0.31
CA THR A 250 1.20 -25.99 -0.53
C THR A 250 0.93 -26.86 -1.77
N ASN A 251 -0.32 -27.27 -1.97
CA ASN A 251 -0.74 -28.05 -3.12
C ASN A 251 -0.68 -27.25 -4.46
N LEU A 252 -0.59 -25.91 -4.41
CA LEU A 252 -0.30 -25.08 -5.58
C LEU A 252 1.18 -25.13 -6.02
N GLY A 253 2.03 -25.83 -5.25
CA GLY A 253 3.44 -26.05 -5.60
C GLY A 253 4.42 -25.10 -4.91
N TYR A 254 3.98 -24.36 -3.89
CA TYR A 254 4.89 -23.55 -3.07
C TYR A 254 5.70 -24.45 -2.14
N ASP A 255 7.03 -24.30 -2.21
CA ASP A 255 8.00 -25.06 -1.43
C ASP A 255 9.15 -24.15 -1.00
N LEU A 256 9.49 -24.14 0.29
CA LEU A 256 10.60 -23.37 0.86
C LEU A 256 11.98 -23.80 0.32
N SER A 257 12.06 -24.92 -0.40
CA SER A 257 13.29 -25.37 -1.10
C SER A 257 13.40 -24.89 -2.54
N SER A 258 12.40 -24.17 -3.07
CA SER A 258 12.32 -23.73 -4.46
C SER A 258 13.32 -22.62 -4.82
N CYS A 259 13.77 -21.86 -3.83
CA CYS A 259 14.84 -20.86 -3.98
C CYS A 259 15.67 -20.74 -2.71
N LYS A 260 16.77 -20.00 -2.77
CA LYS A 260 17.54 -19.69 -1.57
C LYS A 260 16.87 -18.57 -0.79
N TYR A 261 17.06 -18.55 0.52
CA TYR A 261 16.52 -17.52 1.39
C TYR A 261 16.91 -16.09 0.96
N GLU A 262 18.17 -15.91 0.52
CA GLU A 262 18.66 -14.62 0.02
C GLU A 262 17.96 -14.13 -1.24
N ASP A 263 17.50 -15.02 -2.11
CA ASP A 263 16.85 -14.68 -3.38
C ASP A 263 15.54 -13.89 -3.13
N ASN A 264 14.88 -14.11 -2.00
CA ASN A 264 13.67 -13.36 -1.61
C ASN A 264 13.93 -11.87 -1.31
N PHE A 265 15.18 -11.46 -1.20
CA PHE A 265 15.59 -10.08 -0.88
C PHE A 265 16.53 -9.49 -1.93
N ASP A 266 16.74 -10.21 -3.05
CA ASP A 266 17.50 -9.71 -4.17
C ASP A 266 16.59 -8.88 -5.09
N ALA A 267 16.95 -7.61 -5.29
CA ALA A 267 16.21 -6.70 -6.16
C ALA A 267 16.15 -7.14 -7.63
N LEU A 268 16.97 -8.12 -8.04
CA LEU A 268 16.95 -8.72 -9.37
C LEU A 268 16.00 -9.92 -9.48
N VAL A 269 15.48 -10.43 -8.35
CA VAL A 269 14.60 -11.60 -8.27
C VAL A 269 13.21 -11.16 -7.79
N ASN A 270 12.55 -10.35 -8.61
CA ASN A 270 11.19 -9.90 -8.29
C ASN A 270 10.17 -11.01 -8.59
N ASN A 271 9.12 -11.08 -7.77
CA ASN A 271 8.04 -12.06 -7.92
C ASN A 271 8.52 -13.51 -7.96
N GLY A 272 9.54 -13.82 -7.14
CA GLY A 272 10.22 -15.12 -7.09
C GLY A 272 9.28 -16.29 -6.72
N PRO A 273 9.84 -17.53 -6.65
CA PRO A 273 9.04 -18.74 -6.42
C PRO A 273 8.27 -18.78 -5.10
N GLU A 274 8.81 -18.20 -4.03
CA GLU A 274 8.14 -18.12 -2.72
C GLU A 274 7.19 -16.90 -2.59
N SER A 275 7.29 -15.93 -3.51
CA SER A 275 6.47 -14.73 -3.46
C SER A 275 5.03 -15.02 -3.84
N LEU A 276 4.08 -14.67 -2.97
CA LEU A 276 2.65 -14.74 -3.24
C LEU A 276 2.11 -13.41 -3.77
N PHE A 277 2.59 -12.30 -3.22
CA PHE A 277 2.22 -10.95 -3.64
C PHE A 277 3.30 -9.96 -3.21
N GLU A 278 3.70 -9.08 -4.11
CA GLU A 278 4.68 -8.02 -3.84
C GLU A 278 4.12 -6.66 -4.27
N VAL A 279 4.42 -5.62 -3.49
CA VAL A 279 4.16 -4.24 -3.92
C VAL A 279 5.18 -3.87 -4.98
N GLN A 280 4.72 -3.72 -6.22
CA GLN A 280 5.59 -3.45 -7.35
C GLN A 280 6.10 -2.01 -7.34
N TYR A 281 7.41 -1.83 -7.56
CA TYR A 281 8.06 -0.53 -7.70
C TYR A 281 8.84 -0.48 -9.02
N SER A 282 8.94 0.73 -9.62
CA SER A 282 9.73 0.96 -10.82
C SER A 282 11.04 1.66 -10.48
N GLY A 283 12.16 1.19 -11.05
CA GLY A 283 13.46 1.86 -10.94
C GLY A 283 13.69 3.00 -11.95
N ASN A 284 12.79 3.17 -12.93
CA ASN A 284 13.00 4.05 -14.09
C ASN A 284 12.22 5.36 -14.06
N THR A 285 11.53 5.67 -12.96
CA THR A 285 10.68 6.86 -12.88
C THR A 285 11.35 8.01 -12.17
N GLU A 286 11.02 9.23 -12.59
CA GLU A 286 11.35 10.43 -11.85
C GLU A 286 10.79 10.31 -10.43
N TYR A 287 11.63 10.68 -9.52
CA TYR A 287 11.50 10.61 -8.12
C TYR A 287 10.44 11.58 -7.58
N ASP A 288 9.39 11.06 -6.97
CA ASP A 288 8.38 11.87 -6.26
C ASP A 288 7.91 11.17 -4.97
N PHE A 289 8.81 11.08 -3.99
CA PHE A 289 8.55 10.39 -2.72
C PHE A 289 7.34 10.96 -1.97
N TRP A 290 7.24 12.28 -1.90
CA TRP A 290 6.15 12.98 -1.20
C TRP A 290 4.98 13.34 -2.11
N GLY A 291 5.11 13.11 -3.40
CA GLY A 291 4.14 13.51 -4.39
C GLY A 291 3.05 12.49 -4.67
N ASN A 292 2.34 12.74 -5.78
CA ASN A 292 1.19 11.94 -6.17
C ASN A 292 1.54 10.67 -6.96
N ASN A 293 2.83 10.42 -7.24
CA ASN A 293 3.28 9.29 -8.05
C ASN A 293 4.56 8.62 -7.51
N PRO A 294 4.52 8.03 -6.31
CA PRO A 294 5.67 7.40 -5.67
C PRO A 294 5.91 6.00 -6.26
N GLN A 295 6.42 5.91 -7.50
CA GLN A 295 6.64 4.64 -8.17
C GLN A 295 7.98 3.98 -7.82
N SER A 296 8.93 4.71 -7.23
CA SER A 296 10.23 4.16 -6.81
C SER A 296 10.24 3.76 -5.35
N SER A 297 10.90 2.64 -5.02
CA SER A 297 11.14 2.23 -3.63
C SER A 297 12.19 3.12 -2.98
N TRP A 298 11.96 3.47 -1.71
CA TRP A 298 12.90 4.25 -0.88
C TRP A 298 13.49 3.46 0.28
N LEU A 299 13.21 2.18 0.35
CA LEU A 299 13.63 1.34 1.47
C LEU A 299 15.14 1.38 1.66
N SER A 300 15.93 1.23 0.59
CA SER A 300 17.39 1.29 0.66
C SER A 300 17.91 2.66 1.13
N THR A 301 17.26 3.75 0.71
CA THR A 301 17.63 5.12 1.16
C THR A 301 17.30 5.32 2.64
N PHE A 302 16.14 4.85 3.10
CA PHE A 302 15.78 4.97 4.52
C PHE A 302 16.64 4.08 5.41
N MET A 303 16.81 2.81 5.07
CA MET A 303 17.42 1.81 5.94
C MET A 303 18.92 1.66 5.75
N GLY A 304 19.46 2.09 4.60
CA GLY A 304 20.90 2.02 4.32
C GLY A 304 21.74 2.71 5.41
N PRO A 305 22.94 2.18 5.70
CA PRO A 305 23.81 2.73 6.72
C PRO A 305 24.18 4.19 6.47
N ARG A 306 23.85 5.09 7.41
CA ARG A 306 24.08 6.52 7.28
C ARG A 306 25.58 6.84 7.26
N ASN A 307 25.97 7.84 6.46
CA ASN A 307 27.37 8.27 6.30
C ASN A 307 28.31 7.13 5.89
N SER A 308 27.80 6.16 5.17
CA SER A 308 28.56 5.01 4.65
C SER A 308 28.79 5.13 3.15
N ASP A 309 29.65 4.24 2.64
CA ASP A 309 29.90 4.10 1.21
C ASP A 309 28.96 3.08 0.54
N PHE A 310 27.96 2.56 1.28
CA PHE A 310 27.00 1.55 0.76
C PHE A 310 25.90 2.19 -0.07
N VAL A 311 25.16 3.11 0.51
CA VAL A 311 24.05 3.82 -0.14
C VAL A 311 24.25 5.32 0.00
N ALA A 312 24.44 6.02 -1.11
CA ALA A 312 24.63 7.46 -1.11
C ALA A 312 23.42 8.18 -0.52
N GLY A 313 23.62 9.06 0.45
CA GLY A 313 22.56 9.86 1.06
C GLY A 313 21.58 9.09 1.94
N SER A 314 21.91 7.86 2.32
CA SER A 314 21.05 7.05 3.18
C SER A 314 20.84 7.63 4.57
N TYR A 315 19.67 7.34 5.16
CA TYR A 315 19.23 7.95 6.41
C TYR A 315 19.53 7.13 7.66
N GLY A 316 19.77 5.82 7.54
CA GLY A 316 20.11 4.92 8.64
C GLY A 316 18.95 4.68 9.61
N TRP A 317 17.74 4.55 9.11
CA TRP A 317 16.58 4.18 9.90
C TRP A 317 16.50 2.68 10.14
N ASN A 318 15.58 2.28 11.02
CA ASN A 318 15.28 0.88 11.33
C ASN A 318 16.52 0.08 11.79
N GLN A 319 17.29 0.67 12.72
CA GLN A 319 18.53 0.05 13.23
C GLN A 319 18.19 -1.09 14.20
N PRO A 320 18.52 -2.37 13.85
CA PRO A 320 18.25 -3.50 14.72
C PRO A 320 18.80 -3.31 16.12
N THR A 321 18.05 -3.74 17.15
CA THR A 321 18.52 -3.71 18.54
C THR A 321 19.49 -4.87 18.81
N LYS A 322 20.32 -4.74 19.85
CA LYS A 322 21.20 -5.82 20.29
C LYS A 322 20.39 -7.02 20.76
N GLU A 323 19.27 -6.78 21.39
CA GLU A 323 18.33 -7.80 21.88
C GLU A 323 17.77 -8.62 20.73
N PHE A 324 17.30 -7.95 19.66
CA PHE A 324 16.82 -8.63 18.45
C PHE A 324 17.94 -9.45 17.80
N VAL A 325 19.13 -8.86 17.59
CA VAL A 325 20.25 -9.57 16.99
C VAL A 325 20.72 -10.75 17.84
N GLY A 326 20.55 -10.65 19.16
CA GLY A 326 20.85 -11.72 20.11
C GLY A 326 19.89 -12.93 20.06
N GLN A 327 18.75 -12.84 19.35
CA GLN A 327 17.81 -13.94 19.18
C GLN A 327 18.26 -14.95 18.12
N TYR A 328 19.19 -14.59 17.24
CA TYR A 328 19.72 -15.55 16.27
C TYR A 328 20.56 -16.60 16.99
N GLU A 329 20.23 -17.86 16.74
CA GLU A 329 20.98 -19.00 17.28
C GLU A 329 22.37 -19.11 16.64
N SER A 330 23.27 -19.81 17.32
CA SER A 330 24.62 -20.06 16.78
C SER A 330 24.52 -20.88 15.49
N GLY A 331 25.05 -20.36 14.38
CA GLY A 331 25.03 -21.02 13.08
C GLY A 331 23.79 -20.69 12.23
N ASP A 332 22.88 -19.85 12.71
CA ASP A 332 21.76 -19.38 11.91
C ASP A 332 22.27 -18.43 10.80
N LYS A 333 22.30 -18.93 9.57
CA LYS A 333 22.77 -18.19 8.40
C LYS A 333 21.92 -16.97 8.04
N ARG A 334 20.66 -16.93 8.51
CA ARG A 334 19.75 -15.78 8.26
C ARG A 334 20.25 -14.51 8.90
N LYS A 335 21.03 -14.58 9.99
CA LYS A 335 21.63 -13.42 10.63
C LYS A 335 22.47 -12.62 9.66
N ASP A 336 23.42 -13.29 8.97
CA ASP A 336 24.35 -12.64 8.04
C ASP A 336 23.67 -12.09 6.78
N LEU A 337 22.47 -12.59 6.47
CA LEU A 337 21.64 -12.13 5.36
C LEU A 337 20.64 -11.02 5.75
N THR A 338 20.44 -10.81 7.05
CA THR A 338 19.45 -9.84 7.56
C THR A 338 20.08 -8.60 8.18
N VAL A 339 21.24 -8.77 8.84
CA VAL A 339 21.86 -7.73 9.67
C VAL A 339 23.27 -7.43 9.22
N LEU A 340 23.62 -6.17 9.09
CA LEU A 340 24.99 -5.67 8.98
C LEU A 340 25.55 -5.40 10.38
N TYR A 341 26.70 -5.96 10.68
CA TYR A 341 27.43 -5.77 11.96
C TYR A 341 28.94 -5.90 11.78
N ALA A 342 29.74 -5.42 12.71
CA ALA A 342 31.20 -5.54 12.60
C ALA A 342 31.64 -7.00 12.56
N GLY A 343 32.30 -7.40 11.47
CA GLY A 343 32.74 -8.77 11.21
C GLY A 343 31.73 -9.66 10.49
N CYS A 344 30.57 -9.14 10.07
CA CYS A 344 29.70 -9.85 9.13
C CYS A 344 30.38 -9.99 7.76
N PRO A 345 29.92 -10.91 6.88
CA PRO A 345 30.40 -10.97 5.51
C PRO A 345 30.28 -9.63 4.81
N ASP A 346 31.26 -9.31 3.96
CA ASP A 346 31.27 -8.08 3.19
C ASP A 346 29.94 -7.87 2.43
N PHE A 347 29.50 -6.63 2.37
CA PHE A 347 28.34 -6.22 1.61
C PHE A 347 28.83 -5.36 0.43
N ASP A 348 28.50 -5.78 -0.77
CA ASP A 348 28.99 -5.14 -2.00
C ASP A 348 30.53 -4.93 -2.01
N GLY A 349 31.27 -5.95 -1.56
CA GLY A 349 32.72 -5.93 -1.48
C GLY A 349 33.31 -4.99 -0.41
N LYS A 350 32.50 -4.51 0.55
CA LYS A 350 32.92 -3.57 1.58
C LYS A 350 32.60 -4.10 2.98
N ALA A 351 33.54 -3.94 3.91
CA ALA A 351 33.35 -4.30 5.31
C ALA A 351 32.47 -3.27 6.04
N TYR A 352 31.54 -3.77 6.85
CA TYR A 352 30.68 -2.90 7.69
C TYR A 352 31.43 -2.35 8.89
N LYS A 353 31.16 -1.09 9.24
CA LYS A 353 31.68 -0.41 10.43
C LYS A 353 30.54 -0.13 11.40
N SER A 354 30.71 -0.52 12.67
CA SER A 354 29.68 -0.27 13.71
C SER A 354 29.39 1.22 13.95
N SER A 355 30.30 2.11 13.53
CA SER A 355 30.09 3.57 13.60
C SER A 355 29.03 4.12 12.64
N TYR A 356 28.52 3.30 11.71
CA TYR A 356 27.43 3.68 10.79
C TYR A 356 26.06 3.67 11.46
N SER A 357 25.94 3.20 12.69
CA SER A 357 24.70 3.03 13.41
C SER A 357 24.85 3.32 14.91
N ASN A 358 23.78 3.80 15.54
CA ASN A 358 23.76 4.04 17.00
C ASN A 358 23.71 2.73 17.80
N THR A 359 23.17 1.65 17.20
CA THR A 359 23.11 0.32 17.82
C THR A 359 24.32 -0.55 17.50
N GLY A 360 25.13 -0.18 16.52
CA GLY A 360 26.16 -1.00 15.92
C GLY A 360 25.67 -1.94 14.82
N TYR A 361 24.39 -1.85 14.45
CA TYR A 361 23.71 -2.72 13.47
C TYR A 361 22.92 -1.90 12.45
N ASN A 362 22.84 -2.38 11.21
CA ASN A 362 21.89 -1.91 10.20
C ASN A 362 21.19 -3.10 9.52
N VAL A 363 20.11 -2.82 8.82
CA VAL A 363 19.44 -3.81 7.98
C VAL A 363 20.28 -4.10 6.74
N ARG A 364 20.37 -5.38 6.33
CA ARG A 364 21.10 -5.83 5.14
C ARG A 364 20.19 -6.11 3.95
N LYS A 365 18.91 -6.35 4.17
CA LYS A 365 17.94 -6.83 3.17
C LYS A 365 17.49 -5.80 2.13
N PHE A 366 17.85 -4.54 2.22
CA PHE A 366 17.35 -3.47 1.35
C PHE A 366 18.48 -2.61 0.82
#